data_71cf8abd531355a0cf5da8fcb8430b03
#
_entry.id   71cf8abd531355a0cf5da8fcb8430b03
#
_cell.length_a   1.000
_cell.length_b   1.000
_cell.length_c   1.000
_cell.angle_alpha   90.00
_cell.angle_beta   90.00
_cell.angle_gamma   90.00
#
_symmetry.space_group_name_H-M   'P 1'
#
loop_
_entity.id
_entity.type
_entity.pdbx_description
1 polymer ?
#
loop_
_entity_poly.entity_id
_entity_poly.type
_entity_poly.pdbx_seq_one_letter_code
_entity_poly.pdbx_strand_id
1 'polypeptide(L)'
;LKSYFDTIPHDKLLLSVRIRVIDRPVMKLIEMWLKAGVMGEVGQKSSDTGTPQGGVISPLLANLYLHWLDHVWEKQGFNQRWHDAHLVRYADDFVILCRKQPKFYLAQAQRVLGRLGLTLNAEKTKVVNATKSPFEFLGHRFAVQSSKKDGKLKTYYYPSPKSMKTVKRKIREVTHKGQHWDLPVLIRMKINPILRG
;
A
#
# COMPACT_ATOMS: atom_id res chain seq x y z
N LEU A 1 6.78 -2.73 -1.44
CA LEU A 1 7.75 -3.67 -0.88
C LEU A 1 7.80 -4.97 -1.70
N LYS A 2 8.85 -5.79 -1.54
CA LYS A 2 8.96 -7.10 -2.22
C LYS A 2 8.34 -8.16 -1.31
N SER A 3 7.28 -8.85 -1.78
CA SER A 3 6.59 -9.95 -1.06
C SER A 3 6.36 -9.65 0.43
N TYR A 4 5.84 -8.48 0.74
CA TYR A 4 5.83 -7.94 2.11
C TYR A 4 5.22 -8.91 3.11
N PHE A 5 4.01 -9.41 2.83
CA PHE A 5 3.30 -10.32 3.73
C PHE A 5 4.03 -11.64 3.97
N ASP A 6 4.84 -12.09 3.02
CA ASP A 6 5.58 -13.37 3.09
C ASP A 6 6.95 -13.22 3.78
N THR A 7 7.44 -11.98 3.94
CA THR A 7 8.81 -11.71 4.40
C THR A 7 8.91 -11.10 5.79
N ILE A 8 7.80 -10.84 6.47
CA ILE A 8 7.79 -10.26 7.82
C ILE A 8 8.40 -11.26 8.81
N PRO A 9 9.53 -10.95 9.48
CA PRO A 9 10.12 -11.83 10.49
C PRO A 9 9.22 -11.91 11.74
N HIS A 10 8.81 -13.12 12.14
CA HIS A 10 7.89 -13.33 13.27
C HIS A 10 8.44 -12.81 14.59
N ASP A 11 9.74 -13.00 14.85
CA ASP A 11 10.43 -12.54 16.06
C ASP A 11 10.30 -11.01 16.22
N LYS A 12 10.61 -10.26 15.17
CA LYS A 12 10.52 -8.80 15.15
C LYS A 12 9.08 -8.30 15.20
N LEU A 13 8.18 -8.99 14.50
CA LEU A 13 6.74 -8.67 14.55
C LEU A 13 6.19 -8.84 15.97
N LEU A 14 6.48 -9.97 16.62
CA LEU A 14 6.04 -10.23 17.99
C LEU A 14 6.62 -9.22 18.98
N LEU A 15 7.87 -8.78 18.82
CA LEU A 15 8.43 -7.68 19.60
C LEU A 15 7.63 -6.39 19.42
N SER A 16 7.23 -6.07 18.18
CA SER A 16 6.41 -4.89 17.90
C SER A 16 5.00 -4.97 18.51
N VAL A 17 4.41 -6.17 18.52
CA VAL A 17 3.12 -6.42 19.16
C VAL A 17 3.22 -6.25 20.69
N ARG A 18 4.27 -6.81 21.33
CA ARG A 18 4.48 -6.76 22.79
C ARG A 18 4.55 -5.37 23.37
N ILE A 19 4.92 -4.37 22.59
CA ILE A 19 4.93 -2.97 23.03
C ILE A 19 3.50 -2.47 23.33
N ARG A 20 2.48 -3.05 22.71
CA ARG A 20 1.08 -2.62 22.84
C ARG A 20 0.17 -3.63 23.52
N VAL A 21 0.52 -4.90 23.45
CA VAL A 21 -0.25 -6.02 23.99
C VAL A 21 0.56 -6.66 25.11
N ILE A 22 0.13 -6.41 26.36
CA ILE A 22 0.76 -6.92 27.57
C ILE A 22 0.19 -8.30 27.95
N ASP A 23 -1.05 -8.58 27.52
CA ASP A 23 -1.77 -9.82 27.83
C ASP A 23 -1.06 -11.04 27.23
N ARG A 24 -0.61 -11.96 28.10
CA ARG A 24 0.13 -13.16 27.71
C ARG A 24 -0.72 -14.16 26.92
N PRO A 25 -1.97 -14.48 27.30
CA PRO A 25 -2.87 -15.30 26.50
C PRO A 25 -3.07 -14.78 25.09
N VAL A 26 -3.32 -13.47 24.91
CA VAL A 26 -3.47 -12.85 23.59
C VAL A 26 -2.19 -12.95 22.78
N MET A 27 -1.03 -12.70 23.40
CA MET A 27 0.26 -12.88 22.72
C MET A 27 0.48 -14.30 22.22
N LYS A 28 0.13 -15.30 23.04
CA LYS A 28 0.23 -16.72 22.68
C LYS A 28 -0.69 -17.06 21.50
N LEU A 29 -1.91 -16.53 21.48
CA LEU A 29 -2.83 -16.71 20.35
C LEU A 29 -2.26 -16.13 19.06
N ILE A 30 -1.71 -14.91 19.10
CA ILE A 30 -1.09 -14.28 17.92
C ILE A 30 0.09 -15.12 17.42
N GLU A 31 0.94 -15.60 18.33
CA GLU A 31 2.06 -16.47 17.97
C GLU A 31 1.59 -17.79 17.33
N MET A 32 0.53 -18.39 17.87
CA MET A 32 -0.06 -19.61 17.30
C MET A 32 -0.63 -19.34 15.90
N TRP A 33 -1.31 -18.23 15.67
CA TRP A 33 -1.83 -17.85 14.34
C TRP A 33 -0.72 -17.61 13.32
N LEU A 34 0.39 -16.98 13.72
CA LEU A 34 1.54 -16.79 12.85
C LEU A 34 2.20 -18.14 12.49
N LYS A 35 2.33 -19.06 13.45
CA LYS A 35 2.91 -20.39 13.25
C LYS A 35 1.99 -21.36 12.50
N ALA A 36 0.68 -21.18 12.60
CA ALA A 36 -0.29 -22.01 11.89
C ALA A 36 -0.16 -21.94 10.36
N GLY A 37 0.47 -20.86 9.86
CA GLY A 37 0.78 -20.72 8.44
C GLY A 37 -0.47 -20.62 7.55
N VAL A 38 -0.23 -20.66 6.23
CA VAL A 38 -1.29 -20.80 5.23
C VAL A 38 -1.50 -22.26 4.94
N MET A 39 -2.74 -22.75 5.03
CA MET A 39 -3.11 -24.05 4.45
C MET A 39 -2.98 -23.91 2.93
N GLY A 40 -1.87 -24.37 2.37
CA GLY A 40 -1.71 -24.53 0.93
C GLY A 40 -2.11 -25.93 0.49
N GLU A 41 -2.40 -26.11 -0.81
CA GLU A 41 -2.79 -27.41 -1.40
C GLU A 41 -1.79 -28.55 -1.17
N VAL A 42 -0.61 -28.32 -0.66
CA VAL A 42 0.49 -29.29 -0.45
C VAL A 42 0.95 -29.33 1.02
N GLY A 43 0.06 -29.12 1.98
CA GLY A 43 0.36 -29.29 3.40
C GLY A 43 0.81 -28.01 4.11
N GLN A 44 0.76 -28.07 5.43
CA GLN A 44 1.07 -26.97 6.33
C GLN A 44 2.59 -26.73 6.34
N LYS A 45 3.06 -25.62 5.74
CA LYS A 45 4.43 -25.14 5.95
C LYS A 45 4.44 -24.23 7.16
N SER A 46 4.99 -24.66 8.27
CA SER A 46 5.38 -23.74 9.34
C SER A 46 6.49 -22.85 8.82
N SER A 47 6.27 -21.55 8.83
CA SER A 47 7.23 -20.56 8.37
C SER A 47 7.60 -19.65 9.53
N ASP A 48 8.88 -19.37 9.72
CA ASP A 48 9.36 -18.38 10.70
C ASP A 48 9.19 -16.94 10.19
N THR A 49 8.67 -16.80 8.98
CA THR A 49 8.42 -15.51 8.33
C THR A 49 7.05 -15.48 7.66
N GLY A 50 6.53 -14.27 7.53
CA GLY A 50 5.28 -14.00 6.84
C GLY A 50 4.04 -14.00 7.73
N THR A 51 2.98 -13.39 7.21
CA THR A 51 1.65 -13.43 7.81
C THR A 51 0.72 -14.17 6.85
N PRO A 52 -0.19 -15.04 7.34
CA PRO A 52 -1.09 -15.80 6.48
C PRO A 52 -1.85 -14.88 5.51
N GLN A 53 -1.69 -15.08 4.20
CA GLN A 53 -2.48 -14.34 3.21
C GLN A 53 -3.95 -14.75 3.34
N GLY A 54 -4.84 -13.76 3.53
CA GLY A 54 -6.26 -14.00 3.79
C GLY A 54 -6.65 -14.15 5.26
N GLY A 55 -5.69 -14.18 6.19
CA GLY A 55 -5.97 -14.12 7.62
C GLY A 55 -6.57 -12.78 8.02
N VAL A 56 -7.66 -12.79 8.80
CA VAL A 56 -8.38 -11.56 9.21
C VAL A 56 -7.47 -10.58 9.96
N ILE A 57 -6.52 -11.08 10.75
CA ILE A 57 -5.60 -10.25 11.55
C ILE A 57 -4.34 -9.82 10.78
N SER A 58 -4.02 -10.47 9.65
CA SER A 58 -2.78 -10.21 8.92
C SER A 58 -2.58 -8.78 8.47
N PRO A 59 -3.61 -8.06 7.95
CA PRO A 59 -3.47 -6.65 7.59
C PRO A 59 -3.18 -5.75 8.81
N LEU A 60 -3.74 -6.07 9.98
CA LEU A 60 -3.47 -5.34 11.22
C LEU A 60 -2.02 -5.52 11.67
N LEU A 61 -1.55 -6.77 11.73
CA LEU A 61 -0.18 -7.09 12.11
C LEU A 61 0.85 -6.49 11.15
N ALA A 62 0.59 -6.58 9.85
CA ALA A 62 1.41 -5.96 8.83
C ALA A 62 1.48 -4.43 8.99
N ASN A 63 0.35 -3.75 9.21
CA ASN A 63 0.35 -2.31 9.44
C ASN A 63 1.06 -1.93 10.74
N LEU A 64 0.91 -2.71 11.80
CA LEU A 64 1.60 -2.51 13.06
C LEU A 64 3.12 -2.64 12.90
N TYR A 65 3.57 -3.58 12.09
CA TYR A 65 4.99 -3.77 11.81
C TYR A 65 5.58 -2.61 11.00
N LEU A 66 4.90 -2.17 9.93
CA LEU A 66 5.34 -1.01 9.14
C LEU A 66 5.18 0.34 9.83
N HIS A 67 4.42 0.42 10.93
CA HIS A 67 4.34 1.63 11.75
C HIS A 67 5.71 2.11 12.23
N TRP A 68 6.71 1.20 12.34
CA TRP A 68 8.08 1.58 12.64
C TRP A 68 8.71 2.50 11.59
N LEU A 69 8.37 2.31 10.32
CA LEU A 69 8.81 3.22 9.26
C LEU A 69 8.21 4.62 9.47
N ASP A 70 6.91 4.71 9.76
CA ASP A 70 6.22 5.97 10.02
C ASP A 70 6.80 6.66 11.26
N HIS A 71 6.96 5.91 12.35
CA HIS A 71 7.52 6.43 13.61
C HIS A 71 8.94 6.96 13.47
N VAL A 72 9.83 6.23 12.78
CA VAL A 72 11.19 6.70 12.54
C VAL A 72 11.20 7.94 11.66
N TRP A 73 10.31 8.00 10.65
CA TRP A 73 10.16 9.16 9.77
C TRP A 73 9.79 10.43 10.54
N GLU A 74 8.82 10.31 11.44
CA GLU A 74 8.39 11.40 12.33
C GLU A 74 9.48 11.78 13.33
N LYS A 75 10.09 10.80 14.00
CA LYS A 75 11.15 11.03 15.00
C LYS A 75 12.38 11.70 14.40
N GLN A 76 12.74 11.42 13.15
CA GLN A 76 13.81 12.09 12.43
C GLN A 76 13.43 13.50 11.95
N GLY A 77 12.18 13.90 12.11
CA GLY A 77 11.70 15.21 11.70
C GLY A 77 11.67 15.42 10.18
N PHE A 78 11.66 14.35 9.37
CA PHE A 78 11.71 14.47 7.92
C PHE A 78 10.49 15.18 7.33
N ASN A 79 9.33 15.12 7.99
CA ASN A 79 8.11 15.85 7.64
C ASN A 79 8.11 17.32 8.10
N GLN A 80 9.11 17.77 8.84
CA GLN A 80 9.21 19.14 9.29
C GLN A 80 9.71 20.09 8.19
N ARG A 81 9.47 21.38 8.37
CA ARG A 81 9.78 22.45 7.40
C ARG A 81 11.21 22.44 6.85
N TRP A 82 12.17 21.99 7.63
CA TRP A 82 13.58 21.94 7.24
C TRP A 82 13.90 20.86 6.23
N HIS A 83 13.24 19.72 6.34
CA HIS A 83 13.41 18.58 5.44
C HIS A 83 12.37 18.56 4.34
N ASP A 84 11.12 18.93 4.64
CA ASP A 84 9.97 18.97 3.71
C ASP A 84 9.82 17.67 2.90
N ALA A 85 9.94 16.53 3.60
CA ALA A 85 9.83 15.20 3.02
C ALA A 85 8.73 14.42 3.73
N HIS A 86 7.58 14.29 3.07
CA HIS A 86 6.38 13.68 3.62
C HIS A 86 6.25 12.24 3.15
N LEU A 87 6.17 11.31 4.09
CA LEU A 87 5.86 9.91 3.83
C LEU A 87 4.35 9.72 3.86
N VAL A 88 3.79 9.24 2.76
CA VAL A 88 2.37 8.84 2.66
C VAL A 88 2.31 7.36 2.38
N ARG A 89 1.75 6.58 3.28
CA ARG A 89 1.69 5.12 3.21
C ARG A 89 0.25 4.61 3.25
N TYR A 90 0.00 3.59 2.46
CA TYR A 90 -1.21 2.77 2.50
C TYR A 90 -0.79 1.30 2.43
N ALA A 91 -0.97 0.57 3.52
CA ALA A 91 -0.44 -0.79 3.71
C ALA A 91 1.07 -0.84 3.39
N ASP A 92 1.49 -1.62 2.43
CA ASP A 92 2.88 -1.77 1.97
C ASP A 92 3.27 -0.85 0.80
N ASP A 93 2.30 -0.13 0.23
CA ASP A 93 2.54 0.89 -0.77
C ASP A 93 2.78 2.25 -0.11
N PHE A 94 3.83 2.94 -0.51
CA PHE A 94 4.10 4.29 0.00
C PHE A 94 4.76 5.19 -1.04
N VAL A 95 4.62 6.48 -0.84
CA VAL A 95 5.28 7.53 -1.61
C VAL A 95 5.95 8.53 -0.66
N ILE A 96 7.12 8.99 -1.02
CA ILE A 96 7.84 10.07 -0.31
C ILE A 96 7.78 11.30 -1.20
N LEU A 97 7.08 12.31 -0.75
CA LEU A 97 6.98 13.61 -1.41
C LEU A 97 8.03 14.54 -0.83
N CYS A 98 9.01 14.97 -1.63
CA CYS A 98 10.07 15.87 -1.19
C CYS A 98 10.42 16.88 -2.27
N ARG A 99 10.89 18.07 -1.87
CA ARG A 99 11.34 19.11 -2.81
C ARG A 99 12.78 18.90 -3.25
N LYS A 100 13.62 18.40 -2.37
CA LYS A 100 15.07 18.25 -2.60
C LYS A 100 15.54 16.88 -2.14
N GLN A 101 16.68 16.45 -2.64
CA GLN A 101 17.41 15.25 -2.19
C GLN A 101 16.60 13.94 -2.16
N PRO A 102 15.84 13.58 -3.21
CA PRO A 102 15.00 12.38 -3.18
C PRO A 102 15.81 11.10 -2.96
N LYS A 103 17.04 11.02 -3.45
CA LYS A 103 17.95 9.88 -3.22
C LYS A 103 18.32 9.70 -1.75
N PHE A 104 18.49 10.79 -1.01
CA PHE A 104 18.77 10.74 0.42
C PHE A 104 17.58 10.10 1.17
N TYR A 105 16.35 10.57 0.94
CA TYR A 105 15.18 10.02 1.62
C TYR A 105 14.88 8.58 1.20
N LEU A 106 15.14 8.22 -0.05
CA LEU A 106 15.07 6.84 -0.49
C LEU A 106 16.07 5.95 0.29
N ALA A 107 17.31 6.39 0.46
CA ALA A 107 18.31 5.67 1.23
C ALA A 107 17.93 5.55 2.72
N GLN A 108 17.32 6.59 3.31
CA GLN A 108 16.81 6.51 4.69
C GLN A 108 15.68 5.47 4.82
N ALA A 109 14.71 5.47 3.90
CA ALA A 109 13.67 4.46 3.88
C ALA A 109 14.24 3.04 3.72
N GLN A 110 15.20 2.85 2.82
CA GLN A 110 15.90 1.56 2.65
C GLN A 110 16.62 1.13 3.92
N ARG A 111 17.27 2.05 4.63
CA ARG A 111 17.96 1.76 5.90
C ARG A 111 16.99 1.29 6.98
N VAL A 112 15.85 1.99 7.14
CA VAL A 112 14.83 1.61 8.11
C VAL A 112 14.24 0.25 7.78
N LEU A 113 13.84 0.04 6.53
CA LEU A 113 13.28 -1.23 6.06
C LEU A 113 14.28 -2.38 6.21
N GLY A 114 15.57 -2.15 5.90
CA GLY A 114 16.63 -3.15 6.11
C GLY A 114 16.77 -3.58 7.58
N ARG A 115 16.64 -2.66 8.54
CA ARG A 115 16.61 -3.00 9.98
C ARG A 115 15.39 -3.87 10.34
N LEU A 116 14.29 -3.68 9.64
CA LEU A 116 13.09 -4.51 9.78
C LEU A 116 13.19 -5.84 9.02
N GLY A 117 14.28 -6.10 8.29
CA GLY A 117 14.41 -7.29 7.45
C GLY A 117 13.58 -7.23 6.16
N LEU A 118 13.18 -6.03 5.75
CA LEU A 118 12.36 -5.79 4.57
C LEU A 118 13.18 -5.15 3.44
N THR A 119 12.81 -5.46 2.19
CA THR A 119 13.47 -4.89 1.01
C THR A 119 12.49 -4.18 0.09
N LEU A 120 12.96 -3.08 -0.52
CA LEU A 120 12.21 -2.42 -1.59
C LEU A 120 12.25 -3.27 -2.87
N ASN A 121 11.15 -3.28 -3.60
CA ASN A 121 11.13 -3.82 -4.94
C ASN A 121 11.81 -2.82 -5.89
N ALA A 122 13.00 -3.16 -6.39
CA ALA A 122 13.80 -2.28 -7.25
C ALA A 122 13.08 -1.92 -8.56
N GLU A 123 12.33 -2.84 -9.14
CA GLU A 123 11.60 -2.61 -10.40
C GLU A 123 10.43 -1.64 -10.23
N LYS A 124 9.76 -1.68 -9.07
CA LYS A 124 8.59 -0.83 -8.75
C LYS A 124 8.98 0.50 -8.10
N THR A 125 10.19 0.61 -7.51
CA THR A 125 10.65 1.82 -6.84
C THR A 125 11.22 2.80 -7.87
N LYS A 126 10.62 3.98 -7.98
CA LYS A 126 11.01 5.01 -8.95
C LYS A 126 11.15 6.35 -8.27
N VAL A 127 12.17 7.10 -8.64
CA VAL A 127 12.32 8.52 -8.29
C VAL A 127 11.83 9.34 -9.48
N VAL A 128 10.76 10.12 -9.28
CA VAL A 128 10.10 10.88 -10.36
C VAL A 128 10.07 12.36 -10.00
N ASN A 129 10.41 13.22 -10.94
CA ASN A 129 10.14 14.65 -10.82
C ASN A 129 8.69 14.92 -11.26
N ALA A 130 7.80 15.18 -10.29
CA ALA A 130 6.37 15.36 -10.52
C ALA A 130 6.02 16.54 -11.44
N THR A 131 6.92 17.53 -11.58
CA THR A 131 6.70 18.67 -12.51
C THR A 131 7.04 18.32 -13.95
N LYS A 132 7.81 17.24 -14.18
CA LYS A 132 8.22 16.79 -15.53
C LYS A 132 7.45 15.56 -15.99
N SER A 133 7.13 14.68 -15.07
CA SER A 133 6.47 13.41 -15.37
C SER A 133 5.44 13.05 -14.31
N PRO A 134 4.25 12.58 -14.69
CA PRO A 134 3.27 12.10 -13.73
C PRO A 134 3.73 10.81 -13.07
N PHE A 135 3.21 10.55 -11.87
CA PHE A 135 3.40 9.29 -11.15
C PHE A 135 2.05 8.65 -10.79
N GLU A 136 2.07 7.37 -10.52
CA GLU A 136 0.87 6.61 -10.13
C GLU A 136 0.99 6.14 -8.68
N PHE A 137 -0.10 6.31 -7.93
CA PHE A 137 -0.23 5.83 -6.56
C PHE A 137 -1.69 5.47 -6.27
N LEU A 138 -1.92 4.30 -5.67
CA LEU A 138 -3.25 3.78 -5.30
C LEU A 138 -4.30 3.87 -6.44
N GLY A 139 -3.89 3.47 -7.63
CA GLY A 139 -4.81 3.47 -8.79
C GLY A 139 -5.12 4.85 -9.38
N HIS A 140 -4.47 5.90 -8.88
CA HIS A 140 -4.58 7.27 -9.40
C HIS A 140 -3.25 7.71 -10.03
N ARG A 141 -3.37 8.56 -11.04
CA ARG A 141 -2.25 9.23 -11.70
C ARG A 141 -2.23 10.69 -11.26
N PHE A 142 -1.11 11.11 -10.71
CA PHE A 142 -0.86 12.47 -10.24
C PHE A 142 0.05 13.20 -11.23
N ALA A 143 -0.33 14.44 -11.58
CA ALA A 143 0.45 15.31 -12.46
C ALA A 143 0.48 16.73 -11.91
N VAL A 144 1.65 17.35 -11.90
CA VAL A 144 1.80 18.77 -11.57
C VAL A 144 1.92 19.54 -12.87
N GLN A 145 0.95 20.42 -13.15
CA GLN A 145 0.88 21.18 -14.39
C GLN A 145 0.56 22.64 -14.12
N SER A 146 0.99 23.50 -15.02
CA SER A 146 0.59 24.92 -14.99
C SER A 146 -0.90 25.04 -15.30
N SER A 147 -1.63 25.72 -14.44
CA SER A 147 -3.04 26.00 -14.63
C SER A 147 -3.22 27.03 -15.76
N LYS A 148 -4.08 26.72 -16.72
CA LYS A 148 -4.41 27.61 -17.82
C LYS A 148 -5.05 28.95 -17.37
N LYS A 149 -5.65 28.98 -16.16
CA LYS A 149 -6.37 30.15 -15.65
C LYS A 149 -5.45 31.18 -15.01
N ASP A 150 -4.40 30.74 -14.28
CA ASP A 150 -3.59 31.64 -13.44
C ASP A 150 -2.09 31.38 -13.56
N GLY A 151 -1.66 30.47 -14.46
CA GLY A 151 -0.26 30.14 -14.69
C GLY A 151 0.42 29.39 -13.52
N LYS A 152 -0.26 29.22 -12.40
CA LYS A 152 0.32 28.57 -11.21
C LYS A 152 0.39 27.07 -11.36
N LEU A 153 1.42 26.46 -10.77
CA LEU A 153 1.52 25.00 -10.69
C LEU A 153 0.42 24.46 -9.79
N LYS A 154 -0.36 23.53 -10.31
CA LYS A 154 -1.42 22.81 -9.58
C LYS A 154 -1.25 21.32 -9.75
N THR A 155 -1.61 20.57 -8.72
CA THR A 155 -1.66 19.13 -8.76
C THR A 155 -3.02 18.67 -9.27
N TYR A 156 -3.00 17.87 -10.32
CA TYR A 156 -4.17 17.19 -10.87
C TYR A 156 -4.05 15.71 -10.58
N TYR A 157 -5.17 15.06 -10.29
CA TYR A 157 -5.24 13.62 -10.13
C TYR A 157 -6.46 13.04 -10.87
N TYR A 158 -6.27 11.90 -11.47
CA TYR A 158 -7.32 11.16 -12.19
C TYR A 158 -7.05 9.68 -12.09
N PRO A 159 -8.07 8.82 -12.33
CA PRO A 159 -7.86 7.38 -12.34
C PRO A 159 -6.72 6.99 -13.28
N SER A 160 -5.89 6.05 -12.86
CA SER A 160 -4.80 5.55 -13.69
C SER A 160 -5.35 4.88 -14.97
N PRO A 161 -4.57 4.80 -16.05
CA PRO A 161 -4.98 4.08 -17.26
C PRO A 161 -5.38 2.64 -16.98
N LYS A 162 -4.71 1.99 -16.02
CA LYS A 162 -5.03 0.62 -15.58
C LYS A 162 -6.41 0.57 -14.89
N SER A 163 -6.69 1.50 -13.97
CA SER A 163 -7.99 1.61 -13.29
C SER A 163 -9.11 1.85 -14.30
N MET A 164 -8.91 2.79 -15.24
CA MET A 164 -9.87 3.07 -16.31
C MET A 164 -10.13 1.85 -17.21
N LYS A 165 -9.09 1.11 -17.57
CA LYS A 165 -9.23 -0.13 -18.35
C LYS A 165 -10.05 -1.17 -17.59
N THR A 166 -9.82 -1.31 -16.29
CA THR A 166 -10.55 -2.25 -15.43
C THR A 166 -12.04 -1.89 -15.33
N VAL A 167 -12.37 -0.61 -15.08
CA VAL A 167 -13.76 -0.14 -15.03
C VAL A 167 -14.47 -0.36 -16.37
N LYS A 168 -13.82 0.02 -17.49
CA LYS A 168 -14.36 -0.21 -18.83
C LYS A 168 -14.61 -1.68 -19.11
N ARG A 169 -13.72 -2.58 -18.68
CA ARG A 169 -13.89 -4.02 -18.81
C ARG A 169 -15.09 -4.51 -18.02
N LYS A 170 -15.18 -4.17 -16.73
CA LYS A 170 -16.31 -4.54 -15.87
C LYS A 170 -17.66 -4.06 -16.42
N ILE A 171 -17.74 -2.82 -16.95
CA ILE A 171 -18.95 -2.30 -17.57
C ILE A 171 -19.30 -3.13 -18.82
N ARG A 172 -18.33 -3.41 -19.70
CA ARG A 172 -18.58 -4.24 -20.90
C ARG A 172 -19.07 -5.64 -20.56
N GLU A 173 -18.56 -6.26 -19.49
CA GLU A 173 -18.98 -7.58 -19.02
C GLU A 173 -20.46 -7.61 -18.61
N VAL A 174 -20.98 -6.53 -18.04
CA VAL A 174 -22.39 -6.44 -17.63
C VAL A 174 -23.32 -5.85 -18.69
N THR A 175 -22.77 -5.29 -19.78
CA THR A 175 -23.55 -4.65 -20.88
C THR A 175 -23.39 -5.37 -22.22
N HIS A 176 -22.93 -6.62 -22.26
CA HIS A 176 -22.77 -7.35 -23.52
C HIS A 176 -24.13 -7.73 -24.15
N LYS A 177 -24.16 -8.01 -25.47
CA LYS A 177 -25.37 -8.29 -26.29
C LYS A 177 -26.17 -9.52 -25.86
N GLY A 178 -26.04 -10.17 -24.89
CA GLY A 178 -26.85 -11.32 -24.40
C GLY A 178 -27.53 -11.03 -23.06
N GLN A 179 -27.48 -9.81 -22.58
CA GLN A 179 -28.08 -9.42 -21.31
C GLN A 179 -29.55 -9.04 -21.52
N HIS A 180 -30.46 -9.70 -20.78
CA HIS A 180 -31.90 -9.45 -20.80
C HIS A 180 -32.38 -8.64 -19.59
N TRP A 181 -31.51 -7.71 -19.07
CA TRP A 181 -31.88 -6.87 -17.96
C TRP A 181 -32.63 -5.61 -18.44
N ASP A 182 -33.72 -5.26 -17.76
CA ASP A 182 -34.32 -3.94 -17.94
C ASP A 182 -33.30 -2.82 -17.64
N LEU A 183 -33.33 -1.75 -18.43
CA LEU A 183 -32.38 -0.68 -18.34
C LEU A 183 -32.27 -0.07 -16.91
N PRO A 184 -33.35 0.19 -16.17
CA PRO A 184 -33.26 0.68 -14.78
C PRO A 184 -32.57 -0.32 -13.84
N VAL A 185 -32.81 -1.60 -13.99
CA VAL A 185 -32.20 -2.67 -13.20
C VAL A 185 -30.69 -2.78 -13.53
N LEU A 186 -30.36 -2.79 -14.82
CA LEU A 186 -28.97 -2.80 -15.28
C LEU A 186 -28.16 -1.63 -14.67
N ILE A 187 -28.70 -0.41 -14.74
CA ILE A 187 -28.03 0.78 -14.21
C ILE A 187 -27.89 0.68 -12.69
N ARG A 188 -28.98 0.43 -11.96
CA ARG A 188 -28.99 0.47 -10.49
C ARG A 188 -28.20 -0.68 -9.86
N MET A 189 -28.38 -1.90 -10.36
CA MET A 189 -27.88 -3.11 -9.71
C MET A 189 -26.53 -3.60 -10.24
N LYS A 190 -26.14 -3.20 -11.45
CA LYS A 190 -24.90 -3.67 -12.09
C LYS A 190 -23.88 -2.55 -12.34
N ILE A 191 -24.31 -1.44 -12.98
CA ILE A 191 -23.39 -0.37 -13.36
C ILE A 191 -23.03 0.52 -12.16
N ASN A 192 -24.02 1.00 -11.39
CA ASN A 192 -23.77 1.88 -10.25
C ASN A 192 -22.84 1.28 -9.19
N PRO A 193 -22.92 0.00 -8.80
CA PRO A 193 -21.93 -0.61 -7.90
C PRO A 193 -20.51 -0.56 -8.46
N ILE A 194 -20.33 -0.80 -9.78
CA ILE A 194 -19.01 -0.71 -10.42
C ILE A 194 -18.44 0.71 -10.37
N LEU A 195 -19.30 1.73 -10.52
CA LEU A 195 -18.88 3.14 -10.50
C LEU A 195 -18.62 3.68 -9.09
N ARG A 196 -19.25 3.10 -8.09
CA ARG A 196 -19.09 3.50 -6.68
C ARG A 196 -17.87 2.83 -6.00
N GLY A 197 -17.38 1.72 -6.52
CA GLY A 197 -16.21 0.95 -6.03
C GLY A 197 -16.61 -0.28 -5.26
#